data_c0e20f014d8928a2f3d7bffab9d2ce32
#
_entry.id   c0e20f014d8928a2f3d7bffab9d2ce32
#
_cell.length_a   1.000
_cell.length_b   1.000
_cell.length_c   1.000
_cell.angle_alpha   90.00
_cell.angle_beta   90.00
_cell.angle_gamma   90.00
#
_symmetry.space_group_name_H-M   'P 1'
#
loop_
_entity.id
_entity.type
_entity.pdbx_description
1 polymer ?
#
loop_
_entity_poly.entity_id
_entity_poly.type
_entity_poly.pdbx_seq_one_letter_code
_entity_poly.pdbx_strand_id
1 'polypeptide(L)'
;EDLPAAISLYRPGPMDSIPQYVRNKQNPAAVRYKTPLLEPILGVTYGCIVYQEQVMQICRELAGYSYGQADLVRRAMSKKKADVMEKERGHFITGCAANGISDEMSSFAAYAFNKSHAACYAVVAYQTAYLKRHYPREYMAALMTSVLDSTAKLMEYIEECTRLEIPVLPPDINQSDMVFTVT
;
A
#
# COMPACT_ATOMS: atom_id res chain seq x y z
N GLU A 1 -9.73 -2.05 6.18
CA GLU A 1 -9.60 -2.06 4.71
C GLU A 1 -8.80 -0.85 4.17
N ASP A 2 -8.85 0.30 4.84
CA ASP A 2 -8.17 1.52 4.37
C ASP A 2 -6.64 1.49 4.56
N LEU A 3 -6.16 0.83 5.60
CA LEU A 3 -4.72 0.81 5.90
C LEU A 3 -3.90 0.12 4.80
N PRO A 4 -4.31 -1.02 4.22
CA PRO A 4 -3.65 -1.58 3.04
C PRO A 4 -3.66 -0.65 1.82
N ALA A 5 -4.76 0.08 1.59
CA ALA A 5 -4.85 1.05 0.50
C ALA A 5 -3.90 2.24 0.73
N ALA A 6 -3.84 2.78 1.94
CA ALA A 6 -2.92 3.85 2.32
C ALA A 6 -1.46 3.44 2.11
N ILE A 7 -1.05 2.25 2.57
CA ILE A 7 0.28 1.69 2.37
C ILE A 7 0.62 1.53 0.88
N SER A 8 -0.38 1.18 0.07
CA SER A 8 -0.19 0.97 -1.37
C SER A 8 -0.09 2.27 -2.16
N LEU A 9 -0.86 3.29 -1.76
CA LEU A 9 -0.96 4.58 -2.45
C LEU A 9 0.12 5.58 -2.02
N TYR A 10 0.60 5.53 -0.77
CA TYR A 10 1.60 6.49 -0.27
C TYR A 10 3.00 6.15 -0.77
N ARG A 11 3.20 6.28 -2.11
CA ARG A 11 4.47 6.03 -2.81
C ARG A 11 4.56 6.92 -4.04
N PRO A 12 5.77 7.32 -4.48
CA PRO A 12 5.94 8.06 -5.73
C PRO A 12 5.27 7.33 -6.91
N GLY A 13 4.42 8.02 -7.64
CA GLY A 13 3.58 7.50 -8.73
C GLY A 13 2.14 7.28 -8.29
N PRO A 14 1.81 6.29 -7.43
CA PRO A 14 0.43 6.06 -6.97
C PRO A 14 -0.17 7.21 -6.16
N MET A 15 0.66 8.07 -5.54
CA MET A 15 0.20 9.22 -4.74
C MET A 15 -0.75 10.16 -5.49
N ASP A 16 -0.61 10.28 -6.80
CA ASP A 16 -1.50 11.10 -7.64
C ASP A 16 -2.95 10.61 -7.63
N SER A 17 -3.17 9.33 -7.29
CA SER A 17 -4.50 8.74 -7.15
C SER A 17 -5.16 8.97 -5.78
N ILE A 18 -4.41 9.44 -4.77
CA ILE A 18 -4.93 9.65 -3.41
C ILE A 18 -6.11 10.62 -3.39
N PRO A 19 -6.08 11.79 -4.05
CA PRO A 19 -7.21 12.72 -4.03
C PRO A 19 -8.49 12.09 -4.61
N GLN A 20 -8.37 11.28 -5.66
CA GLN A 20 -9.51 10.58 -6.25
C GLN A 20 -10.03 9.50 -5.29
N TYR A 21 -9.16 8.69 -4.71
CA TYR A 21 -9.53 7.67 -3.74
C TYR A 21 -10.29 8.27 -2.56
N VAL A 22 -9.79 9.36 -1.98
CA VAL A 22 -10.43 10.05 -0.85
C VAL A 22 -11.81 10.61 -1.22
N ARG A 23 -11.94 11.31 -2.35
CA ARG A 23 -13.23 11.83 -2.83
C ARG A 23 -14.25 10.70 -3.04
N ASN A 24 -13.84 9.64 -3.71
CA ASN A 24 -14.70 8.51 -4.01
C ASN A 24 -15.13 7.76 -2.74
N LYS A 25 -14.22 7.64 -1.77
CA LYS A 25 -14.54 7.06 -0.46
C LYS A 25 -15.53 7.89 0.33
N GLN A 26 -15.43 9.22 0.27
CA GLN A 26 -16.37 10.14 0.93
C GLN A 26 -17.77 10.11 0.30
N ASN A 27 -17.86 9.81 -1.00
CA ASN A 27 -19.12 9.69 -1.71
C ASN A 27 -19.14 8.47 -2.66
N PRO A 28 -19.27 7.24 -2.11
CA PRO A 28 -19.24 6.01 -2.93
C PRO A 28 -20.33 5.95 -3.99
N ALA A 29 -21.50 6.58 -3.74
CA ALA A 29 -22.61 6.61 -4.69
C ALA A 29 -22.33 7.45 -5.95
N ALA A 30 -21.35 8.35 -5.89
CA ALA A 30 -20.93 9.17 -7.03
C ALA A 30 -19.87 8.48 -7.91
N VAL A 31 -19.33 7.34 -7.48
CA VAL A 31 -18.33 6.60 -8.28
C VAL A 31 -18.96 6.15 -9.59
N ARG A 32 -18.27 6.43 -10.70
CA ARG A 32 -18.69 5.98 -12.03
C ARG A 32 -17.66 5.00 -12.56
N TYR A 33 -18.13 3.83 -12.97
CA TYR A 33 -17.33 2.81 -13.63
C TYR A 33 -17.49 2.93 -15.13
N LYS A 34 -16.40 2.82 -15.88
CA LYS A 34 -16.43 2.84 -17.36
C LYS A 34 -17.25 1.68 -17.95
N THR A 35 -17.32 0.57 -17.24
CA THR A 35 -18.20 -0.57 -17.52
C THR A 35 -18.68 -1.19 -16.21
N PRO A 36 -19.92 -1.76 -16.15
CA PRO A 36 -20.42 -2.45 -14.95
C PRO A 36 -19.52 -3.60 -14.47
N LEU A 37 -18.76 -4.22 -15.38
CA LEU A 37 -17.82 -5.30 -15.05
C LEU A 37 -16.67 -4.87 -14.12
N LEU A 38 -16.39 -3.57 -14.03
CA LEU A 38 -15.37 -3.04 -13.11
C LEU A 38 -15.85 -2.89 -11.67
N GLU A 39 -17.14 -2.78 -11.43
CA GLU A 39 -17.68 -2.57 -10.09
C GLU A 39 -17.32 -3.69 -9.12
N PRO A 40 -17.46 -4.99 -9.44
CA PRO A 40 -17.06 -6.08 -8.56
C PRO A 40 -15.56 -6.08 -8.24
N ILE A 41 -14.73 -5.56 -9.16
CA ILE A 41 -13.26 -5.56 -9.04
C ILE A 41 -12.78 -4.33 -8.28
N LEU A 42 -13.32 -3.16 -8.59
CA LEU A 42 -12.83 -1.87 -8.08
C LEU A 42 -13.69 -1.29 -6.96
N GLY A 43 -14.82 -1.89 -6.62
CA GLY A 43 -15.70 -1.41 -5.56
C GLY A 43 -15.00 -1.31 -4.21
N VAL A 44 -14.15 -2.28 -3.86
CA VAL A 44 -13.35 -2.32 -2.62
C VAL A 44 -12.32 -1.18 -2.52
N THR A 45 -12.02 -0.51 -3.62
CA THR A 45 -11.07 0.62 -3.71
C THR A 45 -11.73 1.85 -4.32
N TYR A 46 -13.05 1.94 -4.22
CA TYR A 46 -13.86 3.09 -4.64
C TYR A 46 -13.57 3.53 -6.08
N GLY A 47 -13.48 2.55 -7.00
CA GLY A 47 -13.24 2.80 -8.43
C GLY A 47 -11.79 3.08 -8.81
N CYS A 48 -10.87 3.05 -7.87
CA CYS A 48 -9.43 3.22 -8.13
C CYS A 48 -8.72 1.88 -8.33
N ILE A 49 -7.80 1.82 -9.29
CA ILE A 49 -6.88 0.68 -9.40
C ILE A 49 -5.73 0.91 -8.40
N VAL A 50 -5.67 0.06 -7.38
CA VAL A 50 -4.68 0.13 -6.30
C VAL A 50 -3.78 -1.11 -6.31
N TYR A 51 -4.36 -2.29 -6.58
CA TYR A 51 -3.69 -3.57 -6.43
C TYR A 51 -3.40 -4.26 -7.76
N GLN A 52 -2.27 -4.97 -7.81
CA GLN A 52 -1.89 -5.79 -8.98
C GLN A 52 -2.92 -6.87 -9.27
N GLU A 53 -3.53 -7.42 -8.25
CA GLU A 53 -4.59 -8.42 -8.34
C GLU A 53 -5.82 -7.89 -9.08
N GLN A 54 -6.16 -6.61 -8.88
CA GLN A 54 -7.24 -5.95 -9.64
C GLN A 54 -6.88 -5.84 -11.14
N VAL A 55 -5.64 -5.50 -11.47
CA VAL A 55 -5.17 -5.46 -12.86
C VAL A 55 -5.29 -6.84 -13.51
N MET A 56 -4.88 -7.90 -12.80
CA MET A 56 -5.01 -9.26 -13.31
C MET A 56 -6.48 -9.66 -13.52
N GLN A 57 -7.38 -9.29 -12.61
CA GLN A 57 -8.81 -9.53 -12.77
C GLN A 57 -9.38 -8.75 -13.96
N ILE A 58 -9.02 -7.48 -14.11
CA ILE A 58 -9.43 -6.65 -15.26
C ILE A 58 -8.99 -7.30 -16.58
N CYS A 59 -7.75 -7.75 -16.69
CA CYS A 59 -7.26 -8.45 -17.89
C CYS A 59 -8.09 -9.71 -18.19
N ARG A 60 -8.46 -10.46 -17.18
CA ARG A 60 -9.21 -11.70 -17.34
C ARG A 60 -10.67 -11.45 -17.68
N GLU A 61 -11.35 -10.61 -16.89
CA GLU A 61 -12.79 -10.41 -17.02
C GLU A 61 -13.17 -9.54 -18.24
N LEU A 62 -12.32 -8.56 -18.61
CA LEU A 62 -12.62 -7.67 -19.72
C LEU A 62 -12.02 -8.14 -21.03
N ALA A 63 -10.78 -8.62 -21.03
CA ALA A 63 -10.04 -8.98 -22.25
C ALA A 63 -9.89 -10.50 -22.46
N GLY A 64 -10.47 -11.34 -21.57
CA GLY A 64 -10.47 -12.78 -21.74
C GLY A 64 -9.10 -13.44 -21.51
N TYR A 65 -8.19 -12.80 -20.78
CA TYR A 65 -6.87 -13.37 -20.51
C TYR A 65 -6.94 -14.62 -19.64
N SER A 66 -6.07 -15.59 -19.92
CA SER A 66 -5.76 -16.66 -19.00
C SER A 66 -5.00 -16.13 -17.78
N TYR A 67 -4.96 -16.89 -16.69
CA TYR A 67 -4.16 -16.55 -15.52
C TYR A 67 -2.68 -16.30 -15.84
N GLY A 68 -2.09 -17.13 -16.72
CA GLY A 68 -0.70 -16.98 -17.15
C GLY A 68 -0.44 -15.68 -17.91
N GLN A 69 -1.34 -15.29 -18.80
CA GLN A 69 -1.25 -14.01 -19.52
C GLN A 69 -1.42 -12.81 -18.58
N ALA A 70 -2.39 -12.85 -17.67
CA ALA A 70 -2.58 -11.79 -16.67
C ALA A 70 -1.35 -11.66 -15.73
N ASP A 71 -0.69 -12.77 -15.37
CA ASP A 71 0.55 -12.74 -14.59
C ASP A 71 1.73 -12.16 -15.37
N LEU A 72 1.81 -12.34 -16.69
CA LEU A 72 2.81 -11.67 -17.53
C LEU A 72 2.64 -10.14 -17.46
N VAL A 73 1.41 -9.64 -17.55
CA VAL A 73 1.11 -8.20 -17.38
C VAL A 73 1.57 -7.70 -16.02
N ARG A 74 1.21 -8.42 -14.95
CA ARG A 74 1.63 -8.09 -13.57
C ARG A 74 3.16 -8.01 -13.43
N ARG A 75 3.88 -9.00 -13.98
CA ARG A 75 5.36 -9.01 -13.94
C ARG A 75 5.97 -7.89 -14.77
N ALA A 76 5.40 -7.58 -15.94
CA ALA A 76 5.85 -6.49 -16.78
C ALA A 76 5.70 -5.13 -16.08
N MET A 77 4.56 -4.90 -15.43
CA MET A 77 4.32 -3.73 -14.59
C MET A 77 5.33 -3.61 -13.45
N SER A 78 5.55 -4.68 -12.68
CA SER A 78 6.47 -4.69 -11.55
C SER A 78 7.92 -4.42 -11.96
N LYS A 79 8.33 -4.90 -13.16
CA LYS A 79 9.68 -4.72 -13.70
C LYS A 79 9.81 -3.51 -14.61
N LYS A 80 8.76 -2.69 -14.75
CA LYS A 80 8.70 -1.50 -15.62
C LYS A 80 9.15 -1.77 -17.07
N LYS A 81 8.78 -2.94 -17.63
CA LYS A 81 9.10 -3.31 -19.01
C LYS A 81 8.11 -2.67 -19.99
N ALA A 82 8.46 -1.48 -20.49
CA ALA A 82 7.60 -0.69 -21.36
C ALA A 82 7.28 -1.39 -22.69
N ASP A 83 8.24 -2.10 -23.27
CA ASP A 83 8.11 -2.86 -24.51
C ASP A 83 7.08 -3.99 -24.40
N VAL A 84 7.07 -4.71 -23.29
CA VAL A 84 6.08 -5.76 -22.99
C VAL A 84 4.73 -5.14 -22.74
N MET A 85 4.66 -4.05 -21.98
CA MET A 85 3.41 -3.36 -21.67
C MET A 85 2.72 -2.80 -22.93
N GLU A 86 3.48 -2.28 -23.89
CA GLU A 86 2.89 -1.76 -25.14
C GLU A 86 2.32 -2.90 -26.02
N LYS A 87 3.00 -4.04 -26.08
CA LYS A 87 2.45 -5.24 -26.76
C LYS A 87 1.18 -5.74 -26.08
N GLU A 88 1.19 -5.84 -24.76
CA GLU A 88 0.03 -6.29 -23.98
C GLU A 88 -1.14 -5.30 -24.08
N ARG A 89 -0.88 -4.00 -24.25
CA ARG A 89 -1.92 -3.00 -24.50
C ARG A 89 -2.71 -3.32 -25.78
N GLY A 90 -2.02 -3.68 -26.86
CA GLY A 90 -2.68 -4.08 -28.12
C GLY A 90 -3.55 -5.33 -27.95
N HIS A 91 -3.03 -6.36 -27.28
CA HIS A 91 -3.76 -7.58 -26.96
C HIS A 91 -4.98 -7.31 -26.08
N PHE A 92 -4.84 -6.44 -25.07
CA PHE A 92 -5.92 -6.07 -24.17
C PHE A 92 -7.07 -5.37 -24.91
N ILE A 93 -6.76 -4.37 -25.76
CA ILE A 93 -7.75 -3.66 -26.56
C ILE A 93 -8.51 -4.64 -27.48
N THR A 94 -7.79 -5.52 -28.17
CA THR A 94 -8.39 -6.54 -29.05
C THR A 94 -9.28 -7.49 -28.26
N GLY A 95 -8.85 -7.93 -27.06
CA GLY A 95 -9.64 -8.78 -26.17
C GLY A 95 -10.90 -8.10 -25.67
N CYS A 96 -10.81 -6.84 -25.26
CA CYS A 96 -11.96 -6.03 -24.85
C CYS A 96 -12.96 -5.86 -25.98
N ALA A 97 -12.51 -5.53 -27.20
CA ALA A 97 -13.37 -5.40 -28.37
C ALA A 97 -14.09 -6.72 -28.72
N ALA A 98 -13.40 -7.85 -28.60
CA ALA A 98 -14.01 -9.19 -28.78
C ALA A 98 -15.11 -9.48 -27.74
N ASN A 99 -15.03 -8.90 -26.55
CA ASN A 99 -16.03 -9.01 -25.50
C ASN A 99 -17.07 -7.85 -25.51
N GLY A 100 -17.12 -7.05 -26.58
CA GLY A 100 -18.09 -5.96 -26.75
C GLY A 100 -17.83 -4.73 -25.87
N ILE A 101 -16.60 -4.55 -25.38
CA ILE A 101 -16.19 -3.42 -24.54
C ILE A 101 -15.49 -2.39 -25.42
N SER A 102 -15.92 -1.10 -25.34
CA SER A 102 -15.41 -0.02 -26.18
C SER A 102 -13.96 0.37 -25.87
N ASP A 103 -13.26 0.98 -26.86
CA ASP A 103 -11.84 1.38 -26.84
C ASP A 103 -11.44 2.39 -25.72
N GLU A 104 -12.40 3.04 -25.06
CA GLU A 104 -12.12 4.01 -23.99
C GLU A 104 -11.41 3.40 -22.76
N MET A 105 -11.33 2.07 -22.70
CA MET A 105 -10.66 1.33 -21.63
C MET A 105 -9.13 1.23 -21.75
N SER A 106 -8.53 1.85 -22.79
CA SER A 106 -7.10 1.70 -23.10
C SER A 106 -6.12 2.37 -22.11
N SER A 107 -6.60 3.17 -21.14
CA SER A 107 -5.75 3.78 -20.11
C SER A 107 -5.57 2.83 -18.90
N PHE A 108 -4.63 1.91 -19.01
CA PHE A 108 -4.20 1.08 -17.89
C PHE A 108 -3.40 1.91 -16.87
N ALA A 109 -3.64 1.66 -15.59
CA ALA A 109 -2.81 2.20 -14.53
C ALA A 109 -1.37 1.72 -14.71
N ALA A 110 -0.45 2.65 -14.85
CA ALA A 110 0.98 2.36 -15.02
C ALA A 110 1.62 1.72 -13.78
N TYR A 111 0.88 1.66 -12.66
CA TYR A 111 1.40 1.17 -11.39
C TYR A 111 0.28 0.62 -10.49
N ALA A 112 0.49 -0.60 -9.99
CA ALA A 112 -0.37 -1.19 -8.96
C ALA A 112 0.49 -1.97 -7.95
N PHE A 113 0.01 -2.07 -6.70
CA PHE A 113 0.76 -2.63 -5.59
C PHE A 113 0.28 -4.05 -5.23
N ASN A 114 1.18 -4.91 -4.72
CA ASN A 114 0.80 -6.24 -4.26
C ASN A 114 -0.06 -6.15 -2.98
N LYS A 115 -1.31 -6.62 -3.06
CA LYS A 115 -2.29 -6.54 -1.96
C LYS A 115 -1.86 -7.35 -0.74
N SER A 116 -1.32 -8.55 -0.94
CA SER A 116 -0.89 -9.42 0.15
C SER A 116 0.22 -8.78 0.97
N HIS A 117 1.19 -8.14 0.31
CA HIS A 117 2.24 -7.38 0.98
C HIS A 117 1.67 -6.20 1.79
N ALA A 118 0.77 -5.41 1.19
CA ALA A 118 0.12 -4.30 1.88
C ALA A 118 -0.69 -4.77 3.10
N ALA A 119 -1.40 -5.90 2.99
CA ALA A 119 -2.18 -6.47 4.08
C ALA A 119 -1.28 -6.91 5.25
N CYS A 120 -0.16 -7.59 4.98
CA CYS A 120 0.80 -7.96 6.03
C CYS A 120 1.38 -6.74 6.75
N TYR A 121 1.79 -5.71 6.01
CA TYR A 121 2.29 -4.48 6.62
C TYR A 121 1.21 -3.70 7.35
N ALA A 122 -0.04 -3.77 6.94
CA ALA A 122 -1.16 -3.16 7.66
C ALA A 122 -1.34 -3.77 9.06
N VAL A 123 -1.16 -5.08 9.20
CA VAL A 123 -1.19 -5.75 10.51
C VAL A 123 -0.06 -5.25 11.40
N VAL A 124 1.17 -5.22 10.88
CA VAL A 124 2.34 -4.71 11.62
C VAL A 124 2.15 -3.24 12.02
N ALA A 125 1.70 -2.39 11.09
CA ALA A 125 1.44 -0.98 11.37
C ALA A 125 0.37 -0.80 12.45
N TYR A 126 -0.70 -1.62 12.44
CA TYR A 126 -1.71 -1.59 13.48
C TYR A 126 -1.14 -2.04 14.83
N GLN A 127 -0.37 -3.13 14.87
CA GLN A 127 0.24 -3.64 16.09
C GLN A 127 1.20 -2.62 16.73
N THR A 128 2.06 -1.98 15.92
CA THR A 128 2.99 -0.95 16.40
C THR A 128 2.24 0.29 16.90
N ALA A 129 1.19 0.72 16.22
CA ALA A 129 0.35 1.82 16.67
C ALA A 129 -0.40 1.49 17.98
N TYR A 130 -0.91 0.26 18.09
CA TYR A 130 -1.56 -0.23 19.32
C TYR A 130 -0.59 -0.23 20.50
N LEU A 131 0.60 -0.82 20.34
CA LEU A 131 1.62 -0.86 21.37
C LEU A 131 2.07 0.55 21.78
N LYS A 132 2.34 1.43 20.82
CA LYS A 132 2.69 2.83 21.07
C LYS A 132 1.59 3.57 21.86
N ARG A 133 0.32 3.27 21.57
CA ARG A 133 -0.82 3.93 22.26
C ARG A 133 -1.06 3.42 23.67
N HIS A 134 -0.95 2.11 23.88
CA HIS A 134 -1.33 1.47 25.15
C HIS A 134 -0.15 1.18 26.08
N TYR A 135 1.05 1.01 25.54
CA TYR A 135 2.30 0.69 26.22
C TYR A 135 3.45 1.58 25.72
N PRO A 136 3.29 2.93 25.80
CA PRO A 136 4.24 3.85 25.16
C PRO A 136 5.66 3.76 25.70
N ARG A 137 5.84 3.53 27.00
CA ARG A 137 7.15 3.42 27.62
C ARG A 137 7.90 2.18 27.15
N GLU A 138 7.26 1.03 27.21
CA GLU A 138 7.80 -0.26 26.79
C GLU A 138 8.07 -0.27 25.29
N TYR A 139 7.15 0.31 24.50
CA TYR A 139 7.31 0.46 23.06
C TYR A 139 8.53 1.32 22.71
N MET A 140 8.69 2.47 23.34
CA MET A 140 9.83 3.37 23.09
C MET A 140 11.15 2.78 23.56
N ALA A 141 11.17 2.08 24.71
CA ALA A 141 12.35 1.37 25.18
C ALA A 141 12.80 0.29 24.20
N ALA A 142 11.87 -0.54 23.70
CA ALA A 142 12.15 -1.56 22.70
C ALA A 142 12.61 -0.95 21.36
N LEU A 143 11.99 0.15 20.93
CA LEU A 143 12.32 0.84 19.69
C LEU A 143 13.74 1.45 19.77
N MET A 144 14.09 2.14 20.86
CA MET A 144 15.42 2.69 21.08
C MET A 144 16.49 1.60 21.16
N THR A 145 16.16 0.48 21.81
CA THR A 145 17.04 -0.70 21.88
C THR A 145 17.35 -1.27 20.48
N SER A 146 16.38 -1.26 19.58
CA SER A 146 16.55 -1.79 18.22
C SER A 146 17.48 -0.95 17.33
N VAL A 147 17.88 0.26 17.76
CA VAL A 147 18.68 1.21 16.98
C VAL A 147 19.90 1.73 17.74
N LEU A 148 20.42 0.98 18.70
CA LEU A 148 21.58 1.37 19.52
C LEU A 148 22.82 1.71 18.70
N ASP A 149 22.96 1.16 17.52
CA ASP A 149 24.04 1.40 16.55
C ASP A 149 23.84 2.68 15.71
N SER A 150 22.70 3.37 15.83
CA SER A 150 22.35 4.55 15.04
C SER A 150 22.03 5.76 15.91
N THR A 151 23.06 6.57 16.20
CA THR A 151 22.90 7.80 17.01
C THR A 151 21.81 8.73 16.48
N ALA A 152 21.72 8.90 15.14
CA ALA A 152 20.74 9.78 14.54
C ALA A 152 19.29 9.32 14.81
N LYS A 153 18.99 8.02 14.67
CA LYS A 153 17.67 7.47 15.00
C LYS A 153 17.38 7.51 16.48
N LEU A 154 18.41 7.26 17.29
CA LEU A 154 18.27 7.32 18.76
C LEU A 154 17.86 8.72 19.22
N MET A 155 18.48 9.76 18.67
CA MET A 155 18.11 11.15 18.97
C MET A 155 16.67 11.47 18.56
N GLU A 156 16.26 11.04 17.36
CA GLU A 156 14.87 11.20 16.90
C GLU A 156 13.85 10.55 17.87
N TYR A 157 14.17 9.36 18.38
CA TYR A 157 13.30 8.65 19.32
C TYR A 157 13.31 9.26 20.73
N ILE A 158 14.42 9.86 21.16
CA ILE A 158 14.48 10.63 22.41
C ILE A 158 13.61 11.90 22.30
N GLU A 159 13.64 12.59 21.16
CA GLU A 159 12.73 13.72 20.90
C GLU A 159 11.27 13.28 20.93
N GLU A 160 10.96 12.12 20.35
CA GLU A 160 9.61 11.54 20.41
C GLU A 160 9.20 11.19 21.85
N CYS A 161 10.11 10.66 22.68
CA CYS A 161 9.85 10.43 24.10
C CYS A 161 9.52 11.73 24.83
N THR A 162 10.25 12.81 24.54
CA THR A 162 9.97 14.15 25.10
C THR A 162 8.57 14.63 24.73
N ARG A 163 8.17 14.45 23.45
CA ARG A 163 6.83 14.81 22.96
C ARG A 163 5.71 13.98 23.61
N LEU A 164 6.01 12.75 23.98
CA LEU A 164 5.09 11.82 24.66
C LEU A 164 5.13 11.96 26.20
N GLU A 165 5.89 12.92 26.72
CA GLU A 165 6.10 13.14 28.17
C GLU A 165 6.69 11.90 28.86
N ILE A 166 7.52 11.13 28.16
CA ILE A 166 8.25 9.98 28.69
C ILE A 166 9.67 10.44 29.06
N PRO A 167 10.03 10.47 30.34
CA PRO A 167 11.39 10.85 30.75
C PRO A 167 12.39 9.76 30.34
N VAL A 168 13.46 10.15 29.64
CA VAL A 168 14.62 9.30 29.38
C VAL A 168 15.69 9.68 30.37
N LEU A 169 15.96 8.78 31.32
CA LEU A 169 16.92 9.03 32.41
C LEU A 169 18.36 8.76 31.92
N PRO A 170 19.36 9.45 32.49
CA PRO A 170 20.75 9.11 32.26
C PRO A 170 21.09 7.70 32.80
N PRO A 171 22.11 7.03 32.25
CA PRO A 171 22.54 5.73 32.77
C PRO A 171 22.91 5.79 34.27
N ASP A 172 22.44 4.81 35.02
CA ASP A 172 22.77 4.61 36.46
C ASP A 172 23.29 3.18 36.63
N ILE A 173 24.47 3.05 37.27
CA ILE A 173 25.14 1.76 37.45
C ILE A 173 24.34 0.73 38.25
N ASN A 174 23.40 1.19 39.08
CA ASN A 174 22.58 0.34 39.93
C ASN A 174 21.21 0.00 39.32
N GLN A 175 20.80 0.69 38.23
CA GLN A 175 19.46 0.60 37.67
C GLN A 175 19.44 0.28 36.17
N SER A 176 20.51 0.67 35.47
CA SER A 176 20.56 0.50 34.01
C SER A 176 21.05 -0.90 33.60
N ASP A 177 20.48 -1.41 32.53
CA ASP A 177 20.96 -2.61 31.89
C ASP A 177 21.67 -2.25 30.54
N MET A 178 22.09 -3.25 29.77
CA MET A 178 22.73 -3.05 28.45
C MET A 178 21.79 -2.45 27.40
N VAL A 179 20.50 -2.43 27.66
CA VAL A 179 19.44 -1.98 26.77
C VAL A 179 18.54 -0.96 27.47
N PHE A 180 17.70 -0.25 26.70
CA PHE A 180 16.69 0.61 27.30
C PHE A 180 15.63 -0.22 28.03
N THR A 181 15.43 0.06 29.30
CA THR A 181 14.45 -0.62 30.17
C THR A 181 13.48 0.39 30.76
N VAL A 182 12.30 -0.08 31.13
CA VAL A 182 11.30 0.72 31.88
C VAL A 182 11.51 0.49 33.37
N THR A 183 11.66 1.56 34.12
CA THR A 183 11.81 1.55 35.59
C THR A 183 10.57 2.17 36.23
#